data_2567528a10b599d1e9057fbabd1dfe85
#
_entry.id   2567528a10b599d1e9057fbabd1dfe85
#
_cell.length_a   1.000
_cell.length_b   1.000
_cell.length_c   1.000
_cell.angle_alpha   90.00
_cell.angle_beta   90.00
_cell.angle_gamma   90.00
#
_symmetry.space_group_name_H-M   'P 1'
#
loop_
_entity.id
_entity.type
_entity.pdbx_description
1 polymer ?
#
loop_
_entity_poly.entity_id
_entity_poly.type
_entity_poly.pdbx_seq_one_letter_code
_entity_poly.pdbx_strand_id
1 'polypeptide(L)'
;MIKDIFSIYNWDVVILYECTCDDIDYIIKALKEIKCPNKFIKEALDNLETCNLNIGLTYSNIALKSSIIIINKTSSFAQLINTISHEYYHLICHISRIFKIKDEEELAYLNGNLNMRSYKIVESLKREVDS
;
A
#
# COMPACT_ATOMS: atom_id res chain seq x y z
N MET A 1 7.23 -11.60 -2.98
CA MET A 1 6.82 -10.17 -3.03
C MET A 1 6.52 -9.77 -4.46
N ILE A 2 5.41 -9.09 -4.67
CA ILE A 2 4.99 -8.57 -5.98
C ILE A 2 4.98 -7.06 -5.92
N LYS A 3 5.57 -6.39 -6.91
CA LYS A 3 5.67 -4.93 -6.95
C LYS A 3 4.82 -4.38 -8.09
N ASP A 4 3.98 -3.39 -7.78
CA ASP A 4 3.22 -2.61 -8.75
C ASP A 4 3.60 -1.14 -8.64
N ILE A 5 3.85 -0.47 -9.76
CA ILE A 5 4.22 0.94 -9.82
C ILE A 5 3.29 1.64 -10.79
N PHE A 6 2.70 2.74 -10.35
CA PHE A 6 1.83 3.55 -11.20
C PHE A 6 1.78 5.00 -10.72
N SER A 7 1.18 5.87 -11.52
CA SER A 7 0.92 7.26 -11.15
C SER A 7 -0.56 7.56 -11.23
N ILE A 8 -1.03 8.39 -10.31
CA ILE A 8 -2.40 8.89 -10.28
C ILE A 8 -2.37 10.35 -9.78
N TYR A 9 -3.03 11.27 -10.49
CA TYR A 9 -2.96 12.72 -10.18
C TYR A 9 -1.52 13.27 -10.13
N ASN A 10 -0.61 12.79 -10.99
CA ASN A 10 0.83 13.10 -10.91
C ASN A 10 1.47 12.70 -9.58
N TRP A 11 0.87 11.74 -8.90
CA TRP A 11 1.37 11.18 -7.66
C TRP A 11 1.90 9.78 -7.93
N ASP A 12 3.13 9.51 -7.54
CA ASP A 12 3.76 8.20 -7.76
C ASP A 12 3.38 7.24 -6.65
N VAL A 13 2.95 6.04 -7.02
CA VAL A 13 2.55 5.00 -6.07
C VAL A 13 3.32 3.72 -6.33
N VAL A 14 3.87 3.16 -5.28
CA VAL A 14 4.47 1.82 -5.28
C VAL A 14 3.69 0.97 -4.29
N ILE A 15 3.22 -0.19 -4.74
CA ILE A 15 2.56 -1.16 -3.86
C ILE A 15 3.38 -2.44 -3.85
N LEU A 16 3.72 -2.92 -2.66
CA LEU A 16 4.42 -4.18 -2.44
C LEU A 16 3.44 -5.17 -1.82
N TYR A 17 3.11 -6.22 -2.57
CA TYR A 17 2.20 -7.28 -2.13
C TYR A 17 2.97 -8.51 -1.65
N GLU A 18 2.35 -9.34 -0.84
CA GLU A 18 2.91 -10.60 -0.37
C GLU A 18 4.23 -10.42 0.38
N CYS A 19 4.34 -9.36 1.16
CA CYS A 19 5.54 -9.09 1.95
C CYS A 19 5.61 -9.98 3.17
N THR A 20 6.83 -10.39 3.52
CA THR A 20 7.13 -11.15 4.73
C THR A 20 8.25 -10.47 5.50
N CYS A 21 8.57 -10.97 6.68
CA CYS A 21 9.71 -10.46 7.44
C CYS A 21 11.05 -10.66 6.73
N ASP A 22 11.12 -11.54 5.72
CA ASP A 22 12.32 -11.69 4.89
C ASP A 22 12.54 -10.51 3.93
N ASP A 23 11.51 -9.69 3.71
CA ASP A 23 11.57 -8.53 2.82
C ASP A 23 11.94 -7.22 3.52
N ILE A 24 12.24 -7.26 4.82
CA ILE A 24 12.48 -6.06 5.66
C ILE A 24 13.54 -5.15 5.04
N ASP A 25 14.69 -5.67 4.64
CA ASP A 25 15.77 -4.84 4.09
C ASP A 25 15.35 -4.11 2.82
N TYR A 26 14.61 -4.80 1.95
CA TYR A 26 14.08 -4.21 0.72
C TYR A 26 13.07 -3.10 1.03
N ILE A 27 12.16 -3.36 1.99
CA ILE A 27 11.12 -2.40 2.38
C ILE A 27 11.75 -1.13 2.97
N ILE A 28 12.73 -1.29 3.85
CA ILE A 28 13.44 -0.14 4.45
C ILE A 28 14.14 0.69 3.38
N LYS A 29 14.80 0.04 2.42
CA LYS A 29 15.45 0.73 1.33
C LYS A 29 14.44 1.51 0.48
N ALA A 30 13.29 0.91 0.17
CA ALA A 30 12.24 1.57 -0.58
C ALA A 30 11.67 2.79 0.17
N LEU A 31 11.47 2.69 1.48
CA LEU A 31 11.03 3.81 2.31
C LEU A 31 12.05 4.93 2.34
N LYS A 32 13.33 4.61 2.46
CA LYS A 32 14.42 5.60 2.44
C LYS A 32 14.52 6.32 1.10
N GLU A 33 14.24 5.65 0.00
CA GLU A 33 14.26 6.26 -1.35
C GLU A 33 13.25 7.41 -1.50
N ILE A 34 12.12 7.36 -0.79
CA ILE A 34 11.17 8.47 -0.75
C ILE A 34 11.31 9.32 0.52
N LYS A 35 12.48 9.27 1.14
CA LYS A 35 12.87 10.11 2.30
C LYS A 35 11.94 9.95 3.50
N CYS A 36 11.54 8.72 3.78
CA CYS A 36 10.75 8.40 4.95
C CYS A 36 11.53 8.73 6.23
N PRO A 37 10.92 9.42 7.20
CA PRO A 37 11.60 9.73 8.46
C PRO A 37 11.98 8.48 9.25
N ASN A 38 13.12 8.53 9.95
CA ASN A 38 13.61 7.40 10.74
C ASN A 38 12.60 6.94 11.80
N LYS A 39 11.82 7.85 12.36
CA LYS A 39 10.78 7.52 13.33
C LYS A 39 9.73 6.59 12.73
N PHE A 40 9.28 6.88 11.51
CA PHE A 40 8.30 6.05 10.81
C PHE A 40 8.93 4.70 10.40
N ILE A 41 10.18 4.70 9.94
CA ILE A 41 10.91 3.48 9.60
C ILE A 41 10.98 2.56 10.82
N LYS A 42 11.26 3.10 12.00
CA LYS A 42 11.32 2.33 13.23
C LYS A 42 9.97 1.70 13.58
N GLU A 43 8.87 2.45 13.43
CA GLU A 43 7.52 1.93 13.65
C GLU A 43 7.19 0.81 12.64
N ALA A 44 7.58 0.99 11.38
CA ALA A 44 7.42 -0.02 10.35
C ALA A 44 8.21 -1.29 10.68
N LEU A 45 9.44 -1.16 11.17
CA LEU A 45 10.28 -2.26 11.59
C LEU A 45 9.64 -3.06 12.72
N ASP A 46 9.12 -2.38 13.74
CA ASP A 46 8.48 -3.03 14.87
C ASP A 46 7.31 -3.91 14.43
N ASN A 47 6.58 -3.49 13.39
CA ASN A 47 5.47 -4.27 12.82
C ASN A 47 5.95 -5.42 11.92
N LEU A 48 7.02 -5.20 11.15
CA LEU A 48 7.51 -6.18 10.18
C LEU A 48 8.32 -7.31 10.81
N GLU A 49 9.10 -6.99 11.87
CA GLU A 49 9.97 -7.96 12.56
C GLU A 49 9.18 -9.08 13.23
N THR A 50 7.91 -8.84 13.57
CA THR A 50 7.06 -9.84 14.20
C THR A 50 6.55 -10.92 13.24
N CYS A 51 6.81 -10.78 11.94
CA CYS A 51 6.33 -11.69 10.89
C CYS A 51 4.80 -11.89 10.89
N ASN A 52 4.05 -10.90 11.36
CA ASN A 52 2.60 -10.98 11.45
C ASN A 52 1.95 -10.97 10.06
N LEU A 53 0.88 -11.78 9.93
CA LEU A 53 0.01 -11.75 8.76
C LEU A 53 -1.01 -10.61 8.87
N ASN A 54 -1.66 -10.27 7.76
CA ASN A 54 -2.80 -9.34 7.71
C ASN A 54 -2.46 -7.89 8.09
N ILE A 55 -1.19 -7.51 7.97
CA ILE A 55 -0.74 -6.15 8.27
C ILE A 55 -0.46 -5.40 6.97
N GLY A 56 -0.84 -4.15 6.93
CA GLY A 56 -0.52 -3.22 5.87
C GLY A 56 0.08 -1.93 6.43
N LEU A 57 0.69 -1.16 5.55
CA LEU A 57 1.33 0.10 5.89
C LEU A 57 1.25 1.04 4.68
N THR A 58 0.91 2.30 4.91
CA THR A 58 0.94 3.34 3.86
C THR A 58 1.77 4.51 4.35
N TYR A 59 2.79 4.87 3.58
CA TYR A 59 3.58 6.09 3.82
C TYR A 59 3.54 6.98 2.58
N SER A 60 3.33 8.27 2.80
CA SER A 60 3.35 9.28 1.74
C SER A 60 4.32 10.40 2.07
N ASN A 61 5.15 10.76 1.09
CA ASN A 61 5.94 11.98 1.14
C ASN A 61 5.26 13.03 0.27
N ILE A 62 4.67 14.03 0.91
CA ILE A 62 3.87 15.07 0.24
C ILE A 62 4.73 15.91 -0.69
N ALA A 63 5.93 16.28 -0.25
CA ALA A 63 6.84 17.12 -1.05
C ALA A 63 7.27 16.42 -2.34
N LEU A 64 7.47 15.10 -2.30
CA LEU A 64 7.83 14.28 -3.45
C LEU A 64 6.61 13.76 -4.21
N LYS A 65 5.40 13.95 -3.70
CA LYS A 65 4.17 13.38 -4.26
C LYS A 65 4.33 11.88 -4.53
N SER A 66 4.78 11.15 -3.53
CA SER A 66 5.07 9.72 -3.63
C SER A 66 4.54 8.96 -2.44
N SER A 67 3.99 7.78 -2.69
CA SER A 67 3.49 6.89 -1.65
C SER A 67 4.01 5.48 -1.85
N ILE A 68 4.21 4.77 -0.74
CA ILE A 68 4.46 3.34 -0.71
C ILE A 68 3.38 2.69 0.12
N ILE A 69 2.77 1.64 -0.43
CA ILE A 69 1.84 0.78 0.28
C ILE A 69 2.50 -0.59 0.41
N ILE A 70 2.53 -1.12 1.62
CA ILE A 70 3.09 -2.43 1.92
C ILE A 70 1.95 -3.32 2.39
N ILE A 71 1.76 -4.46 1.74
CA ILE A 71 0.74 -5.46 2.08
C ILE A 71 1.46 -6.75 2.43
N ASN A 72 1.41 -7.14 3.69
CA ASN A 72 1.97 -8.40 4.16
C ASN A 72 1.14 -9.59 3.67
N LYS A 73 1.72 -10.79 3.70
CA LYS A 73 0.95 -12.01 3.47
C LYS A 73 -0.26 -12.05 4.37
N THR A 74 -1.35 -12.60 3.86
CA THR A 74 -2.62 -12.69 4.57
C THR A 74 -3.02 -14.14 4.80
N SER A 75 -3.85 -14.36 5.83
CA SER A 75 -4.32 -15.69 6.21
C SER A 75 -5.48 -16.20 5.37
N SER A 76 -6.14 -15.30 4.63
CA SER A 76 -7.27 -15.63 3.76
C SER A 76 -7.45 -14.57 2.68
N PHE A 77 -8.22 -14.90 1.65
CA PHE A 77 -8.57 -13.92 0.60
C PHE A 77 -9.38 -12.76 1.18
N ALA A 78 -10.29 -13.04 2.13
CA ALA A 78 -11.06 -11.99 2.80
C ALA A 78 -10.14 -11.00 3.53
N GLN A 79 -9.11 -11.49 4.20
CA GLN A 79 -8.12 -10.62 4.87
C GLN A 79 -7.29 -9.84 3.87
N LEU A 80 -6.97 -10.41 2.71
CA LEU A 80 -6.28 -9.69 1.65
C LEU A 80 -7.10 -8.49 1.17
N ILE A 81 -8.37 -8.69 0.89
CA ILE A 81 -9.28 -7.62 0.47
C ILE A 81 -9.39 -6.55 1.57
N ASN A 82 -9.54 -6.97 2.83
CA ASN A 82 -9.62 -6.05 3.96
C ASN A 82 -8.35 -5.19 4.07
N THR A 83 -7.18 -5.80 4.00
CA THR A 83 -5.90 -5.08 4.13
C THR A 83 -5.69 -4.11 2.97
N ILE A 84 -5.92 -4.53 1.74
CA ILE A 84 -5.79 -3.66 0.56
C ILE A 84 -6.75 -2.48 0.65
N SER A 85 -8.01 -2.72 0.97
CA SER A 85 -9.02 -1.67 1.09
C SER A 85 -8.66 -0.65 2.17
N HIS A 86 -8.16 -1.13 3.32
CA HIS A 86 -7.71 -0.28 4.41
C HIS A 86 -6.58 0.65 3.98
N GLU A 87 -5.56 0.11 3.31
CA GLU A 87 -4.40 0.90 2.87
C GLU A 87 -4.76 1.84 1.71
N TYR A 88 -5.64 1.44 0.80
CA TYR A 88 -6.14 2.33 -0.25
C TYR A 88 -6.89 3.53 0.32
N TYR A 89 -7.63 3.34 1.40
CA TYR A 89 -8.30 4.45 2.07
C TYR A 89 -7.30 5.49 2.57
N HIS A 90 -6.20 5.05 3.18
CA HIS A 90 -5.13 5.97 3.58
C HIS A 90 -4.55 6.74 2.39
N LEU A 91 -4.28 6.06 1.29
CA LEU A 91 -3.77 6.71 0.07
C LEU A 91 -4.76 7.76 -0.46
N ILE A 92 -6.04 7.41 -0.54
CA ILE A 92 -7.10 8.33 -0.98
C ILE A 92 -7.14 9.56 -0.07
N CYS A 93 -7.06 9.38 1.24
CA CYS A 93 -7.04 10.49 2.19
C CYS A 93 -5.83 11.40 1.97
N HIS A 94 -4.64 10.83 1.75
CA HIS A 94 -3.43 11.62 1.50
C HIS A 94 -3.56 12.45 0.23
N ILE A 95 -3.97 11.83 -0.87
CA ILE A 95 -4.14 12.50 -2.16
C ILE A 95 -5.23 13.57 -2.07
N SER A 96 -6.37 13.25 -1.46
CA SER A 96 -7.50 14.17 -1.37
C SER A 96 -7.17 15.43 -0.57
N ARG A 97 -6.37 15.32 0.48
CA ARG A 97 -5.94 16.45 1.28
C ARG A 97 -5.07 17.41 0.48
N ILE A 98 -4.14 16.87 -0.32
CA ILE A 98 -3.19 17.68 -1.09
C ILE A 98 -3.89 18.36 -2.27
N PHE A 99 -4.71 17.62 -3.01
CA PHE A 99 -5.44 18.17 -4.16
C PHE A 99 -6.78 18.79 -3.77
N LYS A 100 -7.11 18.80 -2.47
CA LYS A 100 -8.37 19.39 -1.94
C LYS A 100 -9.61 18.82 -2.62
N ILE A 101 -9.61 17.50 -2.85
CA ILE A 101 -10.74 16.81 -3.44
C ILE A 101 -11.80 16.60 -2.36
N LYS A 102 -12.95 17.26 -2.51
CA LYS A 102 -14.07 17.18 -1.55
C LYS A 102 -15.31 16.54 -2.16
N ASP A 103 -15.34 16.42 -3.48
CA ASP A 103 -16.46 15.80 -4.18
C ASP A 103 -16.47 14.30 -3.94
N GLU A 104 -17.57 13.84 -3.35
CA GLU A 104 -17.75 12.41 -3.03
C GLU A 104 -17.67 11.54 -4.27
N GLU A 105 -18.25 11.97 -5.40
CA GLU A 105 -18.24 11.20 -6.63
C GLU A 105 -16.82 11.06 -7.19
N GLU A 106 -16.02 12.11 -7.12
CA GLU A 106 -14.61 12.06 -7.55
C GLU A 106 -13.80 11.11 -6.68
N LEU A 107 -14.03 11.12 -5.36
CA LEU A 107 -13.37 10.18 -4.43
C LEU A 107 -13.81 8.74 -4.71
N ALA A 108 -15.07 8.52 -5.06
CA ALA A 108 -15.57 7.20 -5.42
C ALA A 108 -14.92 6.68 -6.70
N TYR A 109 -14.74 7.53 -7.72
CA TYR A 109 -14.01 7.17 -8.94
C TYR A 109 -12.55 6.83 -8.65
N LEU A 110 -11.90 7.60 -7.79
CA LEU A 110 -10.52 7.33 -7.39
C LEU A 110 -10.41 5.95 -6.72
N ASN A 111 -11.31 5.65 -5.80
CA ASN A 111 -11.37 4.35 -5.14
C ASN A 111 -11.61 3.20 -6.14
N GLY A 112 -12.56 3.37 -7.05
CA GLY A 112 -12.85 2.38 -8.08
C GLY A 112 -11.65 2.12 -8.99
N ASN A 113 -10.96 3.17 -9.41
CA ASN A 113 -9.79 3.07 -10.27
C ASN A 113 -8.63 2.34 -9.59
N LEU A 114 -8.39 2.58 -8.30
CA LEU A 114 -7.37 1.87 -7.53
C LEU A 114 -7.69 0.37 -7.46
N ASN A 115 -8.94 0.02 -7.18
CA ASN A 115 -9.36 -1.38 -7.11
C ASN A 115 -9.27 -2.07 -8.48
N MET A 116 -9.67 -1.39 -9.54
CA MET A 116 -9.56 -1.92 -10.91
C MET A 116 -8.09 -2.14 -11.28
N ARG A 117 -7.21 -1.22 -10.90
CA ARG A 117 -5.76 -1.32 -11.17
C ARG A 117 -5.17 -2.59 -10.57
N SER A 118 -5.54 -2.93 -9.35
CA SER A 118 -4.98 -4.07 -8.63
C SER A 118 -5.63 -5.41 -8.97
N TYR A 119 -6.69 -5.43 -9.78
CA TYR A 119 -7.52 -6.62 -9.99
C TYR A 119 -6.73 -7.87 -10.38
N LYS A 120 -5.82 -7.77 -11.36
CA LYS A 120 -5.05 -8.93 -11.84
C LYS A 120 -4.14 -9.51 -10.77
N ILE A 121 -3.52 -8.64 -9.97
CA ILE A 121 -2.64 -9.05 -8.88
C ILE A 121 -3.47 -9.73 -7.79
N VAL A 122 -4.58 -9.12 -7.41
CA VAL A 122 -5.48 -9.66 -6.38
C VAL A 122 -6.05 -11.01 -6.80
N GLU A 123 -6.46 -11.16 -8.05
CA GLU A 123 -6.95 -12.44 -8.58
C GLU A 123 -5.87 -13.52 -8.52
N SER A 124 -4.64 -13.18 -8.89
CA SER A 124 -3.49 -14.08 -8.80
C SER A 124 -3.25 -14.53 -7.35
N LEU A 125 -3.29 -13.61 -6.40
CA LEU A 125 -3.09 -13.90 -4.98
C LEU A 125 -4.24 -14.72 -4.39
N LYS A 126 -5.45 -14.56 -4.88
CA LYS A 126 -6.60 -15.38 -4.47
C LYS A 126 -6.32 -16.86 -4.69
N ARG A 127 -5.76 -17.22 -5.84
CA ARG A 127 -5.45 -18.60 -6.17
C ARG A 127 -4.42 -19.21 -5.21
N GLU A 128 -3.45 -18.42 -4.78
CA GLU A 128 -2.43 -18.86 -3.84
C GLU A 128 -2.99 -19.02 -2.42
N VAL A 129 -3.79 -18.06 -1.97
CA VAL A 129 -4.33 -18.04 -0.60
C VAL A 129 -5.38 -19.14 -0.39
N ASP A 130 -6.22 -19.38 -1.40
CA ASP A 130 -7.32 -20.35 -1.32
C ASP A 130 -6.89 -21.78 -1.71
N SER A 131 -5.68 -21.95 -2.22
CA SER A 131 -5.15 -23.25 -2.57
C SER A 131 -4.46 -23.93 -1.39
#